data_f30f05d503cdb30b0d0a3dffce25650a
#
_entry.id   f30f05d503cdb30b0d0a3dffce25650a
#
_cell.length_a   1.000
_cell.length_b   1.000
_cell.length_c   1.000
_cell.angle_alpha   90.00
_cell.angle_beta   90.00
_cell.angle_gamma   90.00
#
_symmetry.space_group_name_H-M   'P 1'
#
loop_
_entity.id
_entity.type
_entity.pdbx_description
1 polymer ?
#
loop_
_entity_poly.entity_id
_entity_poly.type
_entity_poly.pdbx_seq_one_letter_code
_entity_poly.pdbx_strand_id
1 'polypeptide(L)'
;MSGDDVRQGAQSAATVPAAENGTAPPDGVTSSQAQQNGTGAASNGTVSPHEQVQEPEPVHPLQPVHQRSTLRRLARLAVQRGSGGGNPVLEPLLRTVRATHRGADTRTIERAYDTAAYHHRKQRRKSGDLYITHPLAVATILAELGMTTPTIVAALLHDTVEDTEYTLDELRREYGDEVAGLVDGVTKLDKVKYGAEAAESGTLRKMIIAMARDARVLIIKLADRLHNMRTIGYLSTQKQHRTARQTLEIYAPLAHRLGMNTVKWELEDLSFAALYPKRYDEIVRLVGERAPRRDEYLTKVIDRIQEDLRGGKIRATVTGRPKHYYSVYQKMIVRGRDFADIYDLVGTRVLVETVRDCYAVLGAVHARWNPVPGRFKDYIAMPKFNMYQSLHTTVIGPEGKPVELQIRTWAMHRRAEYGIAAHWKYKEEPPDTGEGSDGTEISWLRQLLDWQKETTDPGEFLDSLRFEINAGEVYVFTPKGDVQSFPQGATPVDFAYAVHTEVGHRCIGARVNGQLVPLDSALDNGDVVEVFTSKAQNAGPSRDWLSFVKSARARNKIRQWFSKERREEAIERGKSALARTIRKQGLPLQRILTGDA
;
A
#
# COMPACT_ATOMS: atom_id res chain seq x y z
N MET A 1 -1.26 -16.95 69.64
CA MET A 1 -0.10 -17.82 69.69
C MET A 1 0.71 -17.45 68.47
N SER A 2 1.59 -16.53 68.66
CA SER A 2 3.03 -16.65 68.91
C SER A 2 3.72 -17.13 67.65
N GLY A 3 4.59 -16.48 67.04
CA GLY A 3 5.59 -15.42 67.38
C GLY A 3 6.62 -15.55 66.29
N ASP A 4 7.06 -14.41 65.76
CA ASP A 4 8.41 -13.89 65.89
C ASP A 4 9.51 -14.78 65.24
N ASP A 5 10.50 -14.34 64.53
CA ASP A 5 11.25 -13.08 64.51
C ASP A 5 12.34 -13.16 63.42
N VAL A 6 12.56 -12.07 62.66
CA VAL A 6 13.72 -11.20 62.67
C VAL A 6 15.06 -11.58 61.98
N ARG A 7 15.51 -10.62 61.14
CA ARG A 7 16.86 -10.07 60.83
C ARG A 7 17.52 -10.53 59.53
N GLN A 8 17.72 -9.61 58.62
CA GLN A 8 18.72 -8.53 58.41
C GLN A 8 20.10 -9.01 57.90
N GLY A 9 20.55 -8.32 56.86
CA GLY A 9 21.95 -8.11 56.46
C GLY A 9 22.01 -7.85 54.98
N ALA A 10 22.02 -6.70 54.47
CA ALA A 10 22.98 -5.56 54.42
C ALA A 10 24.05 -5.78 53.34
N GLN A 11 23.95 -4.92 52.32
CA GLN A 11 24.98 -4.12 51.64
C GLN A 11 26.27 -4.79 51.16
N SER A 12 26.57 -4.60 49.86
CA SER A 12 27.80 -3.91 49.49
C SER A 12 27.76 -3.46 48.02
N ALA A 13 28.00 -2.17 47.84
CA ALA A 13 28.33 -1.45 46.62
C ALA A 13 29.83 -1.53 46.35
N ALA A 14 30.23 -1.51 45.08
CA ALA A 14 31.55 -1.05 44.60
C ALA A 14 31.43 -0.73 43.12
N THR A 15 31.26 0.51 42.70
CA THR A 15 32.24 1.57 42.37
C THR A 15 33.19 1.20 41.21
N VAL A 16 33.02 2.00 40.16
CA VAL A 16 33.85 2.25 38.95
C VAL A 16 35.26 2.73 39.34
N PRO A 17 36.28 2.59 38.48
CA PRO A 17 36.93 3.81 38.03
C PRO A 17 37.19 3.90 36.52
N ALA A 18 37.11 5.12 36.01
CA ALA A 18 37.61 5.64 34.74
C ALA A 18 39.10 6.06 34.91
N ALA A 19 39.84 6.00 33.80
CA ALA A 19 40.99 6.85 33.42
C ALA A 19 41.33 6.54 31.98
N GLU A 20 41.21 7.42 31.06
CA GLU A 20 41.97 8.60 30.58
C GLU A 20 43.28 8.28 29.87
N ASN A 21 43.30 8.80 28.62
CA ASN A 21 44.37 9.48 27.88
C ASN A 21 45.59 8.71 27.31
N GLY A 22 45.75 8.73 25.96
CA GLY A 22 46.72 9.68 25.44
C GLY A 22 47.53 9.12 24.27
N THR A 23 47.52 9.92 23.21
CA THR A 23 48.61 10.24 22.28
C THR A 23 48.87 9.38 21.05
N ALA A 24 48.72 10.04 19.88
CA ALA A 24 49.34 9.79 18.58
C ALA A 24 50.73 10.46 18.52
N PRO A 25 51.39 10.52 17.32
CA PRO A 25 52.09 9.52 16.53
C PRO A 25 53.64 9.78 16.56
N PRO A 26 54.53 9.27 15.70
CA PRO A 26 54.95 9.97 14.49
C PRO A 26 55.43 9.15 13.26
N ASP A 27 55.50 9.86 12.20
CA ASP A 27 56.08 9.77 10.87
C ASP A 27 57.39 8.98 10.64
N GLY A 28 57.60 8.60 9.36
CA GLY A 28 58.94 8.61 8.77
C GLY A 28 59.25 7.47 7.81
N VAL A 29 59.09 7.69 6.51
CA VAL A 29 60.12 7.97 5.50
C VAL A 29 60.83 6.77 4.80
N THR A 30 60.73 6.83 3.47
CA THR A 30 61.66 6.58 2.33
C THR A 30 61.84 5.17 1.79
N SER A 31 61.44 5.04 0.53
CA SER A 31 62.21 4.94 -0.76
C SER A 31 63.25 3.86 -0.93
N SER A 32 63.18 3.10 -2.03
CA SER A 32 64.13 2.98 -3.15
C SER A 32 63.80 1.72 -3.98
N GLN A 33 63.54 1.82 -5.22
CA GLN A 33 64.31 1.68 -6.47
C GLN A 33 65.35 0.52 -6.53
N ALA A 34 65.16 -0.36 -7.52
CA ALA A 34 66.14 -0.82 -8.52
C ALA A 34 65.54 -1.98 -9.31
N GLN A 35 65.29 -1.89 -10.63
CA GLN A 35 66.10 -2.08 -11.82
C GLN A 35 66.82 -3.45 -11.83
N GLN A 36 66.61 -4.25 -12.82
CA GLN A 36 67.02 -4.42 -14.21
C GLN A 36 67.18 -5.87 -14.61
N ASN A 37 66.78 -6.14 -15.83
CA ASN A 37 67.47 -6.89 -16.94
C ASN A 37 67.39 -8.42 -17.04
N GLY A 38 66.96 -8.82 -18.25
CA GLY A 38 67.54 -10.01 -18.91
C GLY A 38 66.65 -10.66 -19.98
N THR A 39 66.66 -10.14 -21.16
CA THR A 39 66.81 -10.73 -22.51
C THR A 39 66.49 -12.21 -22.74
N GLY A 40 65.74 -12.50 -23.80
CA GLY A 40 65.69 -13.79 -24.50
C GLY A 40 64.61 -13.84 -25.61
N ALA A 41 65.15 -13.97 -26.86
CA ALA A 41 64.48 -13.71 -28.12
C ALA A 41 63.51 -14.80 -28.65
N ALA A 42 62.56 -14.31 -29.46
CA ALA A 42 62.03 -14.79 -30.74
C ALA A 42 61.42 -16.18 -30.90
N SER A 43 60.12 -16.22 -31.30
CA SER A 43 59.77 -16.78 -32.62
C SER A 43 58.35 -16.42 -33.01
N ASN A 44 58.20 -16.11 -34.31
CA ASN A 44 57.02 -15.66 -35.03
C ASN A 44 55.86 -16.65 -35.02
N GLY A 45 54.66 -16.15 -34.82
CA GLY A 45 53.37 -16.79 -35.15
C GLY A 45 52.28 -15.74 -35.36
N THR A 46 52.09 -15.41 -36.63
CA THR A 46 50.98 -14.54 -37.12
C THR A 46 49.64 -15.11 -36.76
N VAL A 47 48.87 -14.39 -35.97
CA VAL A 47 47.41 -14.58 -35.82
C VAL A 47 46.74 -13.22 -35.97
N SER A 48 45.78 -13.18 -36.89
CA SER A 48 44.96 -12.08 -37.35
C SER A 48 43.99 -11.52 -36.25
N PRO A 49 43.31 -10.40 -36.50
CA PRO A 49 43.06 -9.39 -35.49
C PRO A 49 41.72 -9.54 -34.74
N HIS A 50 41.81 -9.13 -33.48
CA HIS A 50 40.76 -8.56 -32.64
C HIS A 50 39.29 -8.92 -32.93
N GLU A 51 38.82 -9.94 -32.28
CA GLU A 51 37.47 -10.03 -31.79
C GLU A 51 37.39 -9.16 -30.51
N GLN A 52 36.86 -7.94 -30.67
CA GLN A 52 36.50 -7.10 -29.53
C GLN A 52 35.38 -7.82 -28.77
N VAL A 53 35.70 -8.36 -27.62
CA VAL A 53 34.72 -8.73 -26.60
C VAL A 53 34.04 -7.42 -26.18
N GLN A 54 32.85 -7.16 -26.72
CA GLN A 54 31.99 -6.11 -26.23
C GLN A 54 31.65 -6.45 -24.78
N GLU A 55 32.11 -5.62 -23.84
CA GLU A 55 31.59 -5.60 -22.49
C GLU A 55 30.07 -5.46 -22.56
N PRO A 56 29.30 -6.27 -21.83
CA PRO A 56 27.85 -6.13 -21.83
C PRO A 56 27.50 -4.74 -21.27
N GLU A 57 26.81 -3.94 -22.08
CA GLU A 57 26.24 -2.65 -21.61
C GLU A 57 25.50 -2.86 -20.28
N PRO A 58 25.66 -1.98 -19.30
CA PRO A 58 25.01 -2.09 -18.01
C PRO A 58 23.49 -2.11 -18.24
N VAL A 59 22.87 -3.23 -17.90
CA VAL A 59 21.41 -3.42 -17.96
C VAL A 59 20.77 -2.41 -17.02
N HIS A 60 20.09 -1.41 -17.56
CA HIS A 60 19.40 -0.39 -16.77
C HIS A 60 18.26 -1.09 -15.99
N PRO A 61 18.24 -1.06 -14.63
CA PRO A 61 17.36 -1.89 -13.79
C PRO A 61 15.86 -1.60 -13.93
N LEU A 62 15.50 -0.56 -14.66
CA LEU A 62 14.11 -0.10 -14.83
C LEU A 62 13.40 -0.70 -16.06
N GLN A 63 14.00 -1.67 -16.77
CA GLN A 63 13.32 -2.30 -17.90
C GLN A 63 13.33 -3.82 -17.76
N PRO A 64 12.18 -4.47 -17.60
CA PRO A 64 12.09 -5.92 -17.71
C PRO A 64 12.48 -6.36 -19.11
N VAL A 65 13.51 -7.20 -19.22
CA VAL A 65 14.14 -7.65 -20.48
C VAL A 65 13.15 -8.25 -21.48
N HIS A 66 12.00 -8.76 -21.02
CA HIS A 66 10.96 -9.36 -21.87
C HIS A 66 10.02 -8.37 -22.57
N GLN A 67 9.89 -7.13 -22.09
CA GLN A 67 8.97 -6.15 -22.73
C GLN A 67 9.63 -5.37 -23.89
N ARG A 68 10.96 -5.22 -23.89
CA ARG A 68 11.66 -4.48 -24.97
C ARG A 68 11.51 -5.12 -26.34
N SER A 69 11.56 -6.45 -26.43
CA SER A 69 11.42 -7.16 -27.71
C SER A 69 9.97 -7.21 -28.21
N THR A 70 9.01 -7.28 -27.30
CA THR A 70 7.60 -7.42 -27.65
C THR A 70 7.00 -6.10 -28.09
N LEU A 71 7.25 -4.99 -27.40
CA LEU A 71 6.71 -3.67 -27.76
C LEU A 71 7.32 -3.09 -29.05
N ARG A 72 8.64 -3.25 -29.28
CA ARG A 72 9.26 -2.87 -30.57
C ARG A 72 8.77 -3.71 -31.74
N ARG A 73 8.47 -4.99 -31.51
CA ARG A 73 7.91 -5.90 -32.51
C ARG A 73 6.45 -5.54 -32.81
N LEU A 74 5.66 -5.18 -31.79
CA LEU A 74 4.28 -4.72 -31.91
C LEU A 74 4.17 -3.36 -32.63
N ALA A 75 5.04 -2.41 -32.36
CA ALA A 75 5.06 -1.12 -33.04
C ALA A 75 5.40 -1.24 -34.55
N ARG A 76 6.20 -2.23 -34.95
CA ARG A 76 6.47 -2.50 -36.39
C ARG A 76 5.30 -3.19 -37.10
N LEU A 77 4.49 -3.98 -36.39
CA LEU A 77 3.31 -4.65 -36.95
C LEU A 77 2.12 -3.71 -37.15
N ALA A 78 2.07 -2.57 -36.44
CA ALA A 78 1.01 -1.56 -36.61
C ALA A 78 1.04 -0.86 -37.99
N VAL A 79 2.11 -1.00 -38.77
CA VAL A 79 2.27 -0.35 -40.10
C VAL A 79 1.80 -1.24 -41.26
N GLN A 80 1.59 -2.54 -41.05
CA GLN A 80 1.13 -3.45 -42.08
C GLN A 80 -0.37 -3.78 -41.92
N ARG A 81 -1.23 -2.93 -42.46
CA ARG A 81 -2.65 -3.24 -42.72
C ARG A 81 -2.75 -4.19 -43.88
N GLY A 82 -2.87 -5.49 -43.60
CA GLY A 82 -3.32 -6.51 -44.52
C GLY A 82 -4.79 -6.85 -44.25
N SER A 83 -5.61 -6.81 -45.24
CA SER A 83 -7.05 -7.12 -45.26
C SER A 83 -7.33 -8.55 -44.76
N GLY A 84 -8.07 -8.67 -43.64
CA GLY A 84 -8.65 -9.95 -43.21
C GLY A 84 -7.98 -10.50 -41.93
N GLY A 85 -8.40 -10.02 -40.76
CA GLY A 85 -7.99 -10.54 -39.47
C GLY A 85 -7.74 -9.41 -38.48
N GLY A 86 -8.21 -9.53 -37.22
CA GLY A 86 -8.16 -8.50 -36.20
C GLY A 86 -6.78 -7.86 -36.02
N ASN A 87 -6.75 -6.67 -35.45
CA ASN A 87 -5.51 -5.89 -35.24
C ASN A 87 -4.50 -6.68 -34.37
N PRO A 88 -3.34 -7.11 -34.93
CA PRO A 88 -2.39 -7.98 -34.22
C PRO A 88 -1.79 -7.31 -32.96
N VAL A 89 -1.86 -5.98 -32.85
CA VAL A 89 -1.42 -5.20 -31.69
C VAL A 89 -2.37 -5.38 -30.51
N LEU A 90 -3.67 -5.58 -30.78
CA LEU A 90 -4.70 -5.79 -29.77
C LEU A 90 -4.83 -7.24 -29.31
N GLU A 91 -4.35 -8.21 -30.11
CA GLU A 91 -4.56 -9.63 -29.81
C GLU A 91 -4.09 -10.05 -28.41
N PRO A 92 -2.95 -9.56 -27.85
CA PRO A 92 -2.58 -9.87 -26.47
C PRO A 92 -3.62 -9.38 -25.45
N LEU A 93 -4.14 -8.15 -25.61
CA LEU A 93 -5.20 -7.61 -24.76
C LEU A 93 -6.48 -8.44 -24.90
N LEU A 94 -6.95 -8.68 -26.12
CA LEU A 94 -8.19 -9.41 -26.37
C LEU A 94 -8.11 -10.85 -25.87
N ARG A 95 -6.96 -11.50 -25.98
CA ARG A 95 -6.72 -12.84 -25.43
C ARG A 95 -6.85 -12.83 -23.91
N THR A 96 -6.26 -11.85 -23.23
CA THR A 96 -6.37 -11.70 -21.77
C THR A 96 -7.82 -11.46 -21.36
N VAL A 97 -8.54 -10.60 -22.07
CA VAL A 97 -9.95 -10.31 -21.81
C VAL A 97 -10.81 -11.57 -22.00
N ARG A 98 -10.64 -12.31 -23.10
CA ARG A 98 -11.39 -13.56 -23.36
C ARG A 98 -11.09 -14.65 -22.31
N ALA A 99 -9.87 -14.68 -21.77
CA ALA A 99 -9.49 -15.63 -20.72
C ALA A 99 -10.11 -15.29 -19.36
N THR A 100 -10.35 -14.00 -19.08
CA THR A 100 -10.94 -13.54 -17.82
C THR A 100 -12.46 -13.43 -17.88
N HIS A 101 -13.02 -13.03 -19.04
CA HIS A 101 -14.45 -12.82 -19.28
C HIS A 101 -14.87 -13.46 -20.61
N ARG A 102 -15.47 -14.65 -20.55
CA ARG A 102 -15.85 -15.42 -21.77
C ARG A 102 -16.88 -14.72 -22.65
N GLY A 103 -17.74 -13.86 -22.08
CA GLY A 103 -18.78 -13.11 -22.78
C GLY A 103 -18.41 -11.65 -23.10
N ALA A 104 -17.15 -11.24 -22.95
CA ALA A 104 -16.75 -9.84 -23.13
C ALA A 104 -16.97 -9.34 -24.56
N ASP A 105 -17.53 -8.13 -24.69
CA ASP A 105 -17.67 -7.43 -25.98
C ASP A 105 -16.31 -6.88 -26.44
N THR A 106 -15.58 -7.72 -27.17
CA THR A 106 -14.28 -7.35 -27.74
C THR A 106 -14.38 -6.33 -28.87
N ARG A 107 -15.52 -6.22 -29.55
CA ARG A 107 -15.72 -5.23 -30.62
C ARG A 107 -15.72 -3.80 -30.08
N THR A 108 -16.33 -3.58 -28.93
CA THR A 108 -16.29 -2.28 -28.28
C THR A 108 -14.88 -1.91 -27.84
N ILE A 109 -14.05 -2.88 -27.40
CA ILE A 109 -12.63 -2.64 -27.07
C ILE A 109 -11.83 -2.28 -28.33
N GLU A 110 -12.03 -2.99 -29.45
CA GLU A 110 -11.38 -2.70 -30.74
C GLU A 110 -11.74 -1.29 -31.22
N ARG A 111 -13.03 -0.93 -31.19
CA ARG A 111 -13.50 0.42 -31.54
C ARG A 111 -12.88 1.50 -30.65
N ALA A 112 -12.81 1.29 -29.34
CA ALA A 112 -12.23 2.23 -28.41
C ALA A 112 -10.72 2.45 -28.67
N TYR A 113 -10.00 1.38 -29.00
CA TYR A 113 -8.61 1.49 -29.43
C TYR A 113 -8.45 2.30 -30.71
N ASP A 114 -9.27 2.06 -31.72
CA ASP A 114 -9.22 2.79 -33.00
C ASP A 114 -9.54 4.27 -32.80
N THR A 115 -10.53 4.60 -31.95
CA THR A 115 -10.86 5.98 -31.56
C THR A 115 -9.67 6.64 -30.85
N ALA A 116 -9.09 6.00 -29.83
CA ALA A 116 -7.93 6.53 -29.12
C ALA A 116 -6.72 6.69 -30.05
N ALA A 117 -6.44 5.70 -30.92
CA ALA A 117 -5.34 5.76 -31.88
C ALA A 117 -5.51 6.90 -32.90
N TYR A 118 -6.75 7.15 -33.35
CA TYR A 118 -7.06 8.26 -34.26
C TYR A 118 -6.82 9.61 -33.60
N HIS A 119 -7.32 9.84 -32.38
CA HIS A 119 -7.18 11.13 -31.70
C HIS A 119 -5.74 11.40 -31.27
N HIS A 120 -4.97 10.38 -30.85
CA HIS A 120 -3.56 10.50 -30.47
C HIS A 120 -2.56 10.33 -31.64
N ARG A 121 -3.00 10.23 -32.91
CA ARG A 121 -2.14 9.92 -34.07
C ARG A 121 -0.94 10.86 -34.27
N LYS A 122 -1.06 12.11 -33.83
CA LYS A 122 0.00 13.12 -33.92
C LYS A 122 0.91 13.19 -32.69
N GLN A 123 0.56 12.47 -31.62
CA GLN A 123 1.24 12.56 -30.34
C GLN A 123 2.24 11.40 -30.20
N ARG A 124 3.36 11.71 -29.53
CA ARG A 124 4.39 10.72 -29.18
C ARG A 124 4.76 10.84 -27.72
N ARG A 125 5.12 9.69 -27.13
CA ARG A 125 5.71 9.60 -25.79
C ARG A 125 7.14 10.15 -25.82
N LYS A 126 7.71 10.44 -24.63
CA LYS A 126 9.12 10.83 -24.50
C LYS A 126 10.10 9.71 -24.90
N SER A 127 9.65 8.47 -24.93
CA SER A 127 10.37 7.33 -25.50
C SER A 127 10.47 7.36 -27.03
N GLY A 128 9.72 8.26 -27.72
CA GLY A 128 9.58 8.30 -29.17
C GLY A 128 8.47 7.42 -29.73
N ASP A 129 7.87 6.54 -28.92
CA ASP A 129 6.78 5.65 -29.32
C ASP A 129 5.49 6.43 -29.58
N LEU A 130 4.56 5.86 -30.37
CA LEU A 130 3.22 6.42 -30.55
C LEU A 130 2.49 6.47 -29.21
N TYR A 131 1.73 7.56 -28.97
CA TYR A 131 1.05 7.78 -27.69
C TYR A 131 0.10 6.63 -27.32
N ILE A 132 -0.59 6.06 -28.28
CA ILE A 132 -1.55 4.95 -28.09
C ILE A 132 -0.96 3.73 -27.36
N THR A 133 0.36 3.57 -27.36
CA THR A 133 1.03 2.49 -26.62
C THR A 133 0.79 2.58 -25.12
N HIS A 134 0.56 3.80 -24.59
CA HIS A 134 0.25 4.01 -23.19
C HIS A 134 -1.15 3.56 -22.79
N PRO A 135 -2.24 4.08 -23.38
CA PRO A 135 -3.59 3.61 -23.10
C PRO A 135 -3.74 2.09 -23.29
N LEU A 136 -3.11 1.53 -24.34
CA LEU A 136 -3.10 0.08 -24.55
C LEU A 136 -2.43 -0.69 -23.40
N ALA A 137 -1.30 -0.22 -22.91
CA ALA A 137 -0.62 -0.84 -21.77
C ALA A 137 -1.44 -0.74 -20.47
N VAL A 138 -2.09 0.41 -20.23
CA VAL A 138 -3.00 0.59 -19.08
C VAL A 138 -4.19 -0.37 -19.18
N ALA A 139 -4.82 -0.46 -20.34
CA ALA A 139 -5.91 -1.41 -20.60
C ALA A 139 -5.48 -2.87 -20.41
N THR A 140 -4.24 -3.22 -20.81
CA THR A 140 -3.68 -4.57 -20.60
C THR A 140 -3.50 -4.89 -19.12
N ILE A 141 -2.96 -3.95 -18.32
CA ILE A 141 -2.85 -4.11 -16.86
C ILE A 141 -4.23 -4.35 -16.23
N LEU A 142 -5.25 -3.61 -16.66
CA LEU A 142 -6.62 -3.78 -16.16
C LEU A 142 -7.25 -5.10 -16.59
N ALA A 143 -6.97 -5.58 -17.80
CA ALA A 143 -7.40 -6.90 -18.24
C ALA A 143 -6.74 -8.03 -17.43
N GLU A 144 -5.45 -7.91 -17.10
CA GLU A 144 -4.72 -8.84 -16.22
C GLU A 144 -5.31 -8.85 -14.80
N LEU A 145 -5.76 -7.69 -14.31
CA LEU A 145 -6.48 -7.56 -13.04
C LEU A 145 -7.91 -8.12 -13.09
N GLY A 146 -8.41 -8.46 -14.29
CA GLY A 146 -9.74 -9.03 -14.50
C GLY A 146 -10.86 -8.00 -14.49
N MET A 147 -10.59 -6.74 -14.86
CA MET A 147 -11.60 -5.69 -14.93
C MET A 147 -12.53 -5.87 -16.14
N THR A 148 -13.76 -5.39 -16.01
CA THR A 148 -14.83 -5.50 -17.01
C THR A 148 -14.59 -4.63 -18.26
N THR A 149 -15.26 -4.96 -19.35
CA THR A 149 -15.18 -4.23 -20.63
C THR A 149 -15.34 -2.72 -20.50
N PRO A 150 -16.32 -2.15 -19.77
CA PRO A 150 -16.44 -0.70 -19.62
C PRO A 150 -15.19 -0.05 -19.00
N THR A 151 -14.55 -0.72 -18.03
CA THR A 151 -13.33 -0.21 -17.39
C THR A 151 -12.13 -0.23 -18.34
N ILE A 152 -12.01 -1.29 -19.15
CA ILE A 152 -10.95 -1.43 -20.17
C ILE A 152 -11.13 -0.38 -21.28
N VAL A 153 -12.36 -0.16 -21.74
CA VAL A 153 -12.72 0.88 -22.72
C VAL A 153 -12.40 2.27 -22.16
N ALA A 154 -12.80 2.55 -20.91
CA ALA A 154 -12.47 3.80 -20.26
C ALA A 154 -10.95 4.03 -20.16
N ALA A 155 -10.17 2.97 -19.91
CA ALA A 155 -8.72 3.06 -19.88
C ALA A 155 -8.08 3.30 -21.26
N LEU A 156 -8.66 2.80 -22.34
CA LEU A 156 -8.20 3.13 -23.69
C LEU A 156 -8.47 4.60 -24.04
N LEU A 157 -9.53 5.19 -23.50
CA LEU A 157 -10.01 6.53 -23.81
C LEU A 157 -9.66 7.59 -22.76
N HIS A 158 -9.00 7.25 -21.64
CA HIS A 158 -8.88 8.12 -20.48
C HIS A 158 -8.14 9.44 -20.76
N ASP A 159 -7.14 9.43 -21.65
CA ASP A 159 -6.38 10.63 -22.03
C ASP A 159 -6.97 11.37 -23.23
N THR A 160 -7.93 10.78 -23.98
CA THR A 160 -8.47 11.40 -25.21
C THR A 160 -9.18 12.72 -24.93
N VAL A 161 -9.97 12.80 -23.85
CA VAL A 161 -10.72 14.01 -23.48
C VAL A 161 -9.81 15.10 -22.90
N GLU A 162 -8.67 14.74 -22.31
CA GLU A 162 -7.74 15.70 -21.73
C GLU A 162 -6.74 16.24 -22.75
N ASP A 163 -6.20 15.36 -23.57
CA ASP A 163 -5.04 15.64 -24.43
C ASP A 163 -5.41 15.87 -25.90
N THR A 164 -6.69 15.78 -26.29
CA THR A 164 -7.15 15.96 -27.66
C THR A 164 -8.42 16.81 -27.73
N GLU A 165 -8.91 17.03 -28.95
CA GLU A 165 -10.16 17.77 -29.21
C GLU A 165 -11.43 16.92 -28.97
N TYR A 166 -11.29 15.61 -28.64
CA TYR A 166 -12.42 14.73 -28.40
C TYR A 166 -13.11 15.09 -27.09
N THR A 167 -14.42 15.35 -27.18
CA THR A 167 -15.18 15.88 -26.04
C THR A 167 -15.84 14.76 -25.22
N LEU A 168 -16.12 15.04 -23.95
CA LEU A 168 -16.82 14.12 -23.08
C LEU A 168 -18.24 13.79 -23.58
N ASP A 169 -18.90 14.73 -24.26
CA ASP A 169 -20.24 14.53 -24.81
C ASP A 169 -20.22 13.62 -26.04
N GLU A 170 -19.17 13.70 -26.86
CA GLU A 170 -18.94 12.76 -27.96
C GLU A 170 -18.68 11.36 -27.42
N LEU A 171 -17.80 11.24 -26.42
CA LEU A 171 -17.50 9.98 -25.76
C LEU A 171 -18.76 9.35 -25.15
N ARG A 172 -19.62 10.16 -24.50
CA ARG A 172 -20.89 9.70 -23.91
C ARG A 172 -21.86 9.17 -24.97
N ARG A 173 -21.95 9.84 -26.11
CA ARG A 173 -22.80 9.39 -27.22
C ARG A 173 -22.34 8.07 -27.84
N GLU A 174 -21.01 7.87 -27.91
CA GLU A 174 -20.43 6.70 -28.58
C GLU A 174 -20.26 5.48 -27.67
N TYR A 175 -19.96 5.69 -26.38
CA TYR A 175 -19.61 4.62 -25.41
C TYR A 175 -20.52 4.54 -24.19
N GLY A 176 -21.51 5.45 -24.08
CA GLY A 176 -22.49 5.46 -23.00
C GLY A 176 -22.03 6.20 -21.74
N ASP A 177 -22.99 6.37 -20.82
CA ASP A 177 -22.81 7.14 -19.57
C ASP A 177 -21.80 6.51 -18.62
N GLU A 178 -21.74 5.19 -18.56
CA GLU A 178 -20.83 4.46 -17.66
C GLU A 178 -19.38 4.74 -18.01
N VAL A 179 -18.99 4.56 -19.28
CA VAL A 179 -17.62 4.82 -19.76
C VAL A 179 -17.28 6.30 -19.63
N ALA A 180 -18.20 7.18 -20.00
CA ALA A 180 -18.02 8.63 -19.89
C ALA A 180 -17.83 9.07 -18.42
N GLY A 181 -18.57 8.48 -17.48
CA GLY A 181 -18.42 8.73 -16.05
C GLY A 181 -17.07 8.32 -15.50
N LEU A 182 -16.54 7.17 -15.96
CA LEU A 182 -15.21 6.70 -15.57
C LEU A 182 -14.11 7.63 -16.12
N VAL A 183 -14.17 7.99 -17.41
CA VAL A 183 -13.19 8.90 -18.04
C VAL A 183 -13.23 10.28 -17.39
N ASP A 184 -14.41 10.87 -17.16
CA ASP A 184 -14.56 12.14 -16.46
C ASP A 184 -13.96 12.10 -15.05
N GLY A 185 -14.17 10.98 -14.34
CA GLY A 185 -13.58 10.74 -13.02
C GLY A 185 -12.05 10.77 -13.05
N VAL A 186 -11.43 10.07 -14.01
CA VAL A 186 -9.96 10.03 -14.19
C VAL A 186 -9.43 11.40 -14.58
N THR A 187 -10.03 12.08 -15.59
CA THR A 187 -9.61 13.40 -16.07
C THR A 187 -9.67 14.47 -14.96
N LYS A 188 -10.70 14.45 -14.12
CA LYS A 188 -10.81 15.38 -12.98
C LYS A 188 -9.70 15.20 -11.94
N LEU A 189 -9.11 14.01 -11.87
CA LEU A 189 -7.95 13.75 -11.02
C LEU A 189 -6.66 14.36 -11.59
N ASP A 190 -6.50 14.43 -12.90
CA ASP A 190 -5.29 14.91 -13.57
C ASP A 190 -5.20 16.43 -13.70
N LYS A 191 -6.32 17.15 -13.77
CA LYS A 191 -6.37 18.61 -13.92
C LYS A 191 -5.79 19.42 -12.76
N VAL A 192 -5.28 18.76 -11.72
CA VAL A 192 -4.60 19.45 -10.61
C VAL A 192 -3.14 19.65 -10.95
N LYS A 193 -2.79 20.82 -11.47
CA LYS A 193 -1.40 21.22 -11.72
C LYS A 193 -0.64 21.27 -10.39
N TYR A 194 0.39 20.43 -10.30
CA TYR A 194 1.26 20.33 -9.13
C TYR A 194 2.15 21.57 -8.98
N GLY A 195 1.87 22.37 -7.98
CA GLY A 195 2.71 23.45 -7.52
C GLY A 195 2.37 23.81 -6.07
N ALA A 196 3.30 23.56 -5.13
CA ALA A 196 3.22 23.75 -3.69
C ALA A 196 2.36 22.69 -2.92
N GLU A 197 2.69 22.45 -1.64
CA GLU A 197 2.04 21.48 -0.71
C GLU A 197 0.51 21.58 -0.67
N ALA A 198 -0.04 22.76 -0.84
CA ALA A 198 -1.49 23.00 -0.91
C ALA A 198 -2.17 22.36 -2.14
N ALA A 199 -1.43 22.12 -3.24
CA ALA A 199 -1.98 21.49 -4.44
C ALA A 199 -1.99 19.97 -4.35
N GLU A 200 -1.08 19.34 -3.59
CA GLU A 200 -1.10 17.90 -3.34
C GLU A 200 -2.31 17.50 -2.49
N SER A 201 -2.63 18.31 -1.47
CA SER A 201 -3.80 18.09 -0.62
C SER A 201 -5.11 18.18 -1.41
N GLY A 202 -5.23 19.16 -2.31
CA GLY A 202 -6.39 19.30 -3.17
C GLY A 202 -6.58 18.12 -4.14
N THR A 203 -5.49 17.57 -4.65
CA THR A 203 -5.51 16.43 -5.58
C THR A 203 -5.98 15.16 -4.88
N LEU A 204 -5.41 14.85 -3.72
CA LEU A 204 -5.76 13.66 -2.97
C LEU A 204 -7.22 13.72 -2.48
N ARG A 205 -7.68 14.90 -2.06
CA ARG A 205 -9.09 15.11 -1.69
C ARG A 205 -10.03 14.81 -2.87
N LYS A 206 -9.71 15.27 -4.09
CA LYS A 206 -10.49 14.98 -5.29
C LYS A 206 -10.44 13.50 -5.67
N MET A 207 -9.26 12.85 -5.52
CA MET A 207 -9.14 11.41 -5.72
C MET A 207 -10.10 10.64 -4.81
N ILE A 208 -10.16 10.97 -3.54
CA ILE A 208 -11.05 10.30 -2.59
C ILE A 208 -12.52 10.53 -2.94
N ILE A 209 -12.90 11.75 -3.35
CA ILE A 209 -14.27 12.03 -3.79
C ILE A 209 -14.64 11.22 -5.04
N ALA A 210 -13.73 11.12 -6.00
CA ALA A 210 -13.95 10.34 -7.22
C ALA A 210 -14.05 8.84 -6.93
N MET A 211 -13.16 8.32 -6.05
CA MET A 211 -13.19 6.93 -5.58
C MET A 211 -14.51 6.54 -4.93
N ALA A 212 -15.05 7.47 -4.16
CA ALA A 212 -16.28 7.22 -3.43
C ALA A 212 -17.53 7.16 -4.31
N ARG A 213 -17.44 7.73 -5.50
CA ARG A 213 -18.48 7.59 -6.54
C ARG A 213 -18.33 6.27 -7.27
N ASP A 214 -17.11 5.93 -7.67
CA ASP A 214 -16.79 4.69 -8.36
C ASP A 214 -15.32 4.31 -8.13
N ALA A 215 -15.08 3.20 -7.43
CA ALA A 215 -13.73 2.72 -7.11
C ALA A 215 -12.92 2.35 -8.37
N ARG A 216 -13.56 2.06 -9.51
CA ARG A 216 -12.90 1.76 -10.78
C ARG A 216 -12.05 2.93 -11.28
N VAL A 217 -12.44 4.17 -10.99
CA VAL A 217 -11.66 5.37 -11.32
C VAL A 217 -10.26 5.30 -10.71
N LEU A 218 -10.16 4.89 -9.43
CA LEU A 218 -8.85 4.73 -8.79
C LEU A 218 -8.08 3.53 -9.35
N ILE A 219 -8.75 2.44 -9.67
CA ILE A 219 -8.10 1.26 -10.25
C ILE A 219 -7.47 1.62 -11.61
N ILE A 220 -8.18 2.38 -12.46
CA ILE A 220 -7.64 2.93 -13.71
C ILE A 220 -6.41 3.81 -13.41
N LYS A 221 -6.52 4.71 -12.42
CA LYS A 221 -5.42 5.63 -12.06
C LYS A 221 -4.20 4.90 -11.48
N LEU A 222 -4.39 3.80 -10.75
CA LEU A 222 -3.29 2.95 -10.28
C LEU A 222 -2.61 2.21 -11.45
N ALA A 223 -3.38 1.74 -12.43
CA ALA A 223 -2.84 1.10 -13.63
C ALA A 223 -2.07 2.09 -14.51
N ASP A 224 -2.60 3.32 -14.69
CA ASP A 224 -1.90 4.43 -15.35
C ASP A 224 -0.59 4.75 -14.62
N ARG A 225 -0.63 4.95 -13.30
CA ARG A 225 0.57 5.20 -12.49
C ARG A 225 1.59 4.08 -12.62
N LEU A 226 1.15 2.83 -12.61
CA LEU A 226 2.03 1.67 -12.78
C LEU A 226 2.73 1.69 -14.14
N HIS A 227 2.01 1.96 -15.23
CA HIS A 227 2.63 2.07 -16.55
C HIS A 227 3.58 3.27 -16.63
N ASN A 228 3.23 4.41 -16.05
CA ASN A 228 4.10 5.58 -15.97
C ASN A 228 5.38 5.28 -15.19
N MET A 229 5.32 4.49 -14.11
CA MET A 229 6.50 4.03 -13.36
C MET A 229 7.34 3.05 -14.16
N ARG A 230 6.75 2.12 -14.92
CA ARG A 230 7.47 1.21 -15.83
C ARG A 230 8.26 1.95 -16.91
N THR A 231 7.82 3.16 -17.27
CA THR A 231 8.44 4.01 -18.31
C THR A 231 9.16 5.24 -17.76
N ILE A 232 9.39 5.32 -16.46
CA ILE A 232 9.92 6.50 -15.77
C ILE A 232 11.34 6.89 -16.24
N GLY A 233 12.13 5.93 -16.74
CA GLY A 233 13.50 6.14 -17.20
C GLY A 233 13.66 7.13 -18.36
N TYR A 234 12.58 7.44 -19.10
CA TYR A 234 12.58 8.45 -20.16
C TYR A 234 12.38 9.88 -19.66
N LEU A 235 12.14 10.08 -18.37
CA LEU A 235 12.00 11.40 -17.74
C LEU A 235 13.36 11.91 -17.24
N SER A 236 13.46 13.24 -17.04
CA SER A 236 14.62 13.82 -16.35
C SER A 236 14.69 13.32 -14.90
N THR A 237 15.91 13.20 -14.34
CA THR A 237 16.16 12.69 -12.98
C THR A 237 15.29 13.39 -11.92
N GLN A 238 15.15 14.72 -12.01
CA GLN A 238 14.30 15.49 -11.09
C GLN A 238 12.82 15.06 -11.16
N LYS A 239 12.29 14.83 -12.38
CA LYS A 239 10.92 14.34 -12.57
C LYS A 239 10.79 12.88 -12.11
N GLN A 240 11.80 12.03 -12.36
CA GLN A 240 11.82 10.66 -11.86
C GLN A 240 11.69 10.64 -10.34
N HIS A 241 12.53 11.39 -9.62
CA HIS A 241 12.52 11.44 -8.15
C HIS A 241 11.19 11.96 -7.60
N ARG A 242 10.64 13.02 -8.19
CA ARG A 242 9.33 13.56 -7.76
C ARG A 242 8.22 12.53 -7.95
N THR A 243 8.14 11.91 -9.14
CA THR A 243 7.09 10.93 -9.47
C THR A 243 7.23 9.68 -8.60
N ALA A 244 8.46 9.19 -8.39
CA ALA A 244 8.74 8.02 -7.56
C ALA A 244 8.40 8.27 -6.09
N ARG A 245 8.74 9.43 -5.54
CA ARG A 245 8.39 9.80 -4.16
C ARG A 245 6.88 9.83 -3.96
N GLN A 246 6.17 10.54 -4.85
CA GLN A 246 4.70 10.60 -4.82
C GLN A 246 4.07 9.21 -4.94
N THR A 247 4.64 8.34 -5.78
CA THR A 247 4.16 6.97 -5.94
C THR A 247 4.33 6.17 -4.66
N LEU A 248 5.48 6.29 -4.00
CA LEU A 248 5.79 5.57 -2.76
C LEU A 248 4.97 6.08 -1.57
N GLU A 249 4.72 7.39 -1.49
CA GLU A 249 4.02 8.02 -0.37
C GLU A 249 2.48 7.96 -0.49
N ILE A 250 1.93 7.89 -1.71
CA ILE A 250 0.49 7.98 -1.95
C ILE A 250 -0.06 6.74 -2.66
N TYR A 251 0.44 6.42 -3.87
CA TYR A 251 -0.20 5.41 -4.72
C TYR A 251 0.03 3.98 -4.23
N ALA A 252 1.24 3.64 -3.76
CA ALA A 252 1.52 2.31 -3.24
C ALA A 252 0.73 2.02 -1.94
N PRO A 253 0.63 2.94 -0.97
CA PRO A 253 -0.26 2.80 0.17
C PRO A 253 -1.75 2.69 -0.20
N LEU A 254 -2.24 3.45 -1.19
CA LEU A 254 -3.60 3.32 -1.69
C LEU A 254 -3.86 1.94 -2.31
N ALA A 255 -2.93 1.45 -3.14
CA ALA A 255 -3.02 0.09 -3.68
C ALA A 255 -3.04 -0.97 -2.57
N HIS A 256 -2.27 -0.76 -1.49
CA HIS A 256 -2.29 -1.63 -0.31
C HIS A 256 -3.65 -1.64 0.38
N ARG A 257 -4.26 -0.47 0.59
CA ARG A 257 -5.58 -0.36 1.20
C ARG A 257 -6.68 -1.01 0.36
N LEU A 258 -6.57 -0.94 -0.96
CA LEU A 258 -7.47 -1.65 -1.88
C LEU A 258 -7.14 -3.15 -2.00
N GLY A 259 -6.15 -3.66 -1.26
CA GLY A 259 -5.71 -5.06 -1.33
C GLY A 259 -5.00 -5.44 -2.62
N MET A 260 -4.73 -4.49 -3.53
CA MET A 260 -4.09 -4.70 -4.84
C MET A 260 -2.58 -4.89 -4.67
N ASN A 261 -2.19 -5.99 -4.03
CA ASN A 261 -0.80 -6.20 -3.62
C ASN A 261 0.18 -6.37 -4.79
N THR A 262 -0.24 -6.95 -5.90
CA THR A 262 0.59 -7.04 -7.12
C THR A 262 0.99 -5.66 -7.63
N VAL A 263 0.04 -4.74 -7.73
CA VAL A 263 0.27 -3.34 -8.12
C VAL A 263 1.13 -2.62 -7.09
N LYS A 264 0.81 -2.78 -5.79
CA LYS A 264 1.55 -2.17 -4.69
C LYS A 264 3.04 -2.52 -4.76
N TRP A 265 3.37 -3.79 -4.82
CA TRP A 265 4.76 -4.24 -4.76
C TRP A 265 5.58 -3.76 -5.96
N GLU A 266 5.00 -3.78 -7.14
CA GLU A 266 5.67 -3.28 -8.33
C GLU A 266 5.87 -1.76 -8.27
N LEU A 267 4.88 -0.99 -7.79
CA LEU A 267 5.02 0.44 -7.56
C LEU A 267 6.12 0.75 -6.54
N GLU A 268 6.21 -0.02 -5.44
CA GLU A 268 7.25 0.11 -4.42
C GLU A 268 8.65 -0.18 -4.98
N ASP A 269 8.83 -1.30 -5.70
CA ASP A 269 10.12 -1.70 -6.26
C ASP A 269 10.61 -0.72 -7.33
N LEU A 270 9.73 -0.27 -8.24
CA LEU A 270 10.07 0.73 -9.26
C LEU A 270 10.40 2.10 -8.64
N SER A 271 9.67 2.51 -7.61
CA SER A 271 9.95 3.76 -6.90
C SER A 271 11.27 3.68 -6.14
N PHE A 272 11.55 2.56 -5.51
CA PHE A 272 12.80 2.31 -4.81
C PHE A 272 13.99 2.36 -5.77
N ALA A 273 13.90 1.69 -6.93
CA ALA A 273 14.94 1.72 -7.96
C ALA A 273 15.22 3.14 -8.48
N ALA A 274 14.16 3.97 -8.64
CA ALA A 274 14.30 5.34 -9.11
C ALA A 274 14.87 6.29 -8.04
N LEU A 275 14.50 6.12 -6.76
CA LEU A 275 14.94 7.00 -5.67
C LEU A 275 16.33 6.66 -5.13
N TYR A 276 16.67 5.37 -5.07
CA TYR A 276 17.89 4.86 -4.44
C TYR A 276 18.58 3.81 -5.31
N PRO A 277 18.99 4.14 -6.55
CA PRO A 277 19.50 3.17 -7.53
C PRO A 277 20.68 2.35 -7.00
N LYS A 278 21.65 2.97 -6.33
CA LYS A 278 22.82 2.26 -5.76
C LYS A 278 22.42 1.21 -4.72
N ARG A 279 21.43 1.54 -3.86
CA ARG A 279 20.92 0.60 -2.85
C ARG A 279 20.07 -0.50 -3.46
N TYR A 280 19.32 -0.16 -4.50
CA TYR A 280 18.57 -1.14 -5.27
C TYR A 280 19.51 -2.18 -5.90
N ASP A 281 20.55 -1.74 -6.62
CA ASP A 281 21.54 -2.61 -7.25
C ASP A 281 22.28 -3.49 -6.23
N GLU A 282 22.63 -2.94 -5.07
CA GLU A 282 23.24 -3.69 -3.96
C GLU A 282 22.32 -4.82 -3.48
N ILE A 283 21.04 -4.53 -3.24
CA ILE A 283 20.08 -5.54 -2.77
C ILE A 283 19.81 -6.58 -3.86
N VAL A 284 19.68 -6.18 -5.13
CA VAL A 284 19.50 -7.11 -6.26
C VAL A 284 20.69 -8.08 -6.32
N ARG A 285 21.92 -7.58 -6.20
CA ARG A 285 23.13 -8.40 -6.17
C ARG A 285 23.12 -9.37 -4.99
N LEU A 286 22.89 -8.89 -3.76
CA LEU A 286 22.87 -9.72 -2.55
C LEU A 286 21.79 -10.82 -2.60
N VAL A 287 20.60 -10.51 -3.13
CA VAL A 287 19.53 -11.48 -3.34
C VAL A 287 19.90 -12.49 -4.43
N GLY A 288 20.52 -12.02 -5.52
CA GLY A 288 20.97 -12.85 -6.65
C GLY A 288 22.08 -13.84 -6.26
N GLU A 289 23.08 -13.40 -5.50
CA GLU A 289 24.18 -14.25 -5.02
C GLU A 289 23.68 -15.43 -4.15
N ARG A 290 22.59 -15.23 -3.42
CA ARG A 290 21.99 -16.28 -2.58
C ARG A 290 20.91 -17.10 -3.28
N ALA A 291 20.47 -16.68 -4.47
CA ALA A 291 19.37 -17.32 -5.19
C ALA A 291 19.58 -18.83 -5.42
N PRO A 292 20.72 -19.34 -5.90
CA PRO A 292 20.88 -20.77 -6.17
C PRO A 292 20.71 -21.64 -4.92
N ARG A 293 21.37 -21.27 -3.81
CA ARG A 293 21.28 -22.00 -2.54
C ARG A 293 19.88 -21.91 -1.92
N ARG A 294 19.26 -20.75 -2.07
CA ARG A 294 17.88 -20.54 -1.61
C ARG A 294 16.90 -21.39 -2.40
N ASP A 295 17.02 -21.44 -3.72
CA ASP A 295 16.09 -22.14 -4.59
C ASP A 295 16.23 -23.67 -4.41
N GLU A 296 17.45 -24.19 -4.22
CA GLU A 296 17.68 -25.58 -3.84
C GLU A 296 17.04 -25.93 -2.49
N TYR A 297 17.24 -25.08 -1.48
CA TYR A 297 16.65 -25.27 -0.16
C TYR A 297 15.10 -25.20 -0.23
N LEU A 298 14.56 -24.23 -1.00
CA LEU A 298 13.14 -24.07 -1.19
C LEU A 298 12.52 -25.30 -1.87
N THR A 299 13.18 -25.88 -2.85
CA THR A 299 12.75 -27.13 -3.50
C THR A 299 12.64 -28.26 -2.46
N LYS A 300 13.66 -28.46 -1.63
CA LYS A 300 13.63 -29.46 -0.56
C LYS A 300 12.45 -29.26 0.40
N VAL A 301 12.16 -27.99 0.77
CA VAL A 301 11.03 -27.65 1.65
C VAL A 301 9.69 -27.95 0.96
N ILE A 302 9.54 -27.55 -0.30
CA ILE A 302 8.31 -27.77 -1.09
C ILE A 302 8.03 -29.28 -1.23
N ASP A 303 9.05 -30.06 -1.60
CA ASP A 303 8.90 -31.51 -1.79
C ASP A 303 8.45 -32.19 -0.51
N ARG A 304 9.02 -31.82 0.65
CA ARG A 304 8.63 -32.36 1.95
C ARG A 304 7.19 -32.01 2.32
N ILE A 305 6.80 -30.75 2.13
CA ILE A 305 5.41 -30.33 2.38
C ILE A 305 4.45 -31.10 1.47
N GLN A 306 4.77 -31.22 0.17
CA GLN A 306 3.94 -31.96 -0.77
C GLN A 306 3.82 -33.46 -0.42
N GLU A 307 4.89 -34.07 0.08
CA GLU A 307 4.87 -35.44 0.54
C GLU A 307 3.88 -35.63 1.71
N ASP A 308 3.96 -34.77 2.74
CA ASP A 308 3.09 -34.79 3.89
C ASP A 308 1.62 -34.58 3.52
N LEU A 309 1.36 -33.61 2.66
CA LEU A 309 -0.01 -33.31 2.24
C LEU A 309 -0.62 -34.42 1.40
N ARG A 310 0.19 -35.08 0.55
CA ARG A 310 -0.26 -36.28 -0.17
C ARG A 310 -0.58 -37.45 0.81
N GLY A 311 0.29 -37.67 1.81
CA GLY A 311 0.03 -38.66 2.87
C GLY A 311 -1.26 -38.37 3.64
N GLY A 312 -1.53 -37.10 3.94
CA GLY A 312 -2.76 -36.64 4.58
C GLY A 312 -3.98 -36.53 3.65
N LYS A 313 -3.86 -36.90 2.34
CA LYS A 313 -4.92 -36.75 1.31
C LYS A 313 -5.42 -35.32 1.14
N ILE A 314 -4.58 -34.31 1.39
CA ILE A 314 -4.89 -32.89 1.24
C ILE A 314 -4.45 -32.46 -0.15
N ARG A 315 -5.38 -31.96 -0.98
CA ARG A 315 -5.08 -31.39 -2.30
C ARG A 315 -4.56 -29.98 -2.12
N ALA A 316 -3.31 -29.74 -2.43
CA ALA A 316 -2.68 -28.43 -2.30
C ALA A 316 -1.67 -28.17 -3.42
N THR A 317 -1.53 -26.90 -3.78
CA THR A 317 -0.43 -26.40 -4.61
C THR A 317 0.55 -25.66 -3.71
N VAL A 318 1.81 -26.10 -3.68
CA VAL A 318 2.88 -25.49 -2.90
C VAL A 318 3.83 -24.76 -3.83
N THR A 319 4.06 -23.48 -3.59
CA THR A 319 4.94 -22.63 -4.42
C THR A 319 5.89 -21.82 -3.54
N GLY A 320 7.06 -21.49 -4.09
CA GLY A 320 7.94 -20.50 -3.50
C GLY A 320 7.38 -19.10 -3.65
N ARG A 321 7.63 -18.24 -2.67
CA ARG A 321 7.26 -16.83 -2.69
C ARG A 321 8.52 -15.96 -2.69
N PRO A 322 8.89 -15.34 -3.83
CA PRO A 322 9.97 -14.38 -3.85
C PRO A 322 9.62 -13.15 -3.02
N LYS A 323 10.61 -12.55 -2.37
CA LYS A 323 10.44 -11.32 -1.62
C LYS A 323 10.80 -10.12 -2.48
N HIS A 324 9.99 -9.06 -2.40
CA HIS A 324 10.19 -7.82 -3.14
C HIS A 324 11.37 -7.04 -2.56
N TYR A 325 12.16 -6.39 -3.42
CA TYR A 325 13.40 -5.71 -3.06
C TYR A 325 13.19 -4.58 -2.07
N TYR A 326 12.12 -3.79 -2.25
CA TYR A 326 11.77 -2.73 -1.29
C TYR A 326 11.46 -3.27 0.10
N SER A 327 10.80 -4.44 0.20
CA SER A 327 10.54 -5.09 1.49
C SER A 327 11.83 -5.55 2.19
N VAL A 328 12.85 -5.95 1.44
CA VAL A 328 14.18 -6.28 1.97
C VAL A 328 14.87 -5.01 2.46
N TYR A 329 14.87 -3.95 1.67
CA TYR A 329 15.41 -2.63 2.03
C TYR A 329 14.81 -2.10 3.33
N GLN A 330 13.49 -2.14 3.45
CA GLN A 330 12.76 -1.73 4.66
C GLN A 330 13.24 -2.48 5.92
N LYS A 331 13.51 -3.78 5.80
CA LYS A 331 14.00 -4.58 6.93
C LYS A 331 15.43 -4.25 7.30
N MET A 332 16.28 -4.01 6.32
CA MET A 332 17.69 -3.68 6.53
C MET A 332 17.84 -2.29 7.16
N ILE A 333 17.28 -1.27 6.52
CA ILE A 333 17.52 0.12 6.89
C ILE A 333 16.59 0.60 7.99
N VAL A 334 15.27 0.36 7.88
CA VAL A 334 14.29 0.88 8.85
C VAL A 334 14.31 0.08 10.15
N ARG A 335 14.59 -1.24 10.08
CA ARG A 335 14.62 -2.11 11.26
C ARG A 335 16.03 -2.47 11.72
N GLY A 336 17.08 -1.90 11.09
CA GLY A 336 18.48 -2.11 11.47
C GLY A 336 18.95 -3.56 11.44
N ARG A 337 18.35 -4.42 10.60
CA ARG A 337 18.73 -5.83 10.48
C ARG A 337 19.83 -6.01 9.46
N ASP A 338 20.86 -6.79 9.80
CA ASP A 338 21.81 -7.23 8.79
C ASP A 338 21.10 -8.11 7.74
N PHE A 339 21.54 -8.04 6.48
CA PHE A 339 21.02 -8.89 5.41
C PHE A 339 21.19 -10.38 5.76
N ALA A 340 22.24 -10.74 6.52
CA ALA A 340 22.47 -12.10 7.02
C ALA A 340 21.33 -12.58 7.93
N ASP A 341 20.72 -11.68 8.70
CA ASP A 341 19.65 -11.97 9.65
C ASP A 341 18.25 -11.94 9.03
N ILE A 342 18.15 -11.70 7.73
CA ILE A 342 16.87 -11.77 7.01
C ILE A 342 16.60 -13.22 6.61
N TYR A 343 16.26 -14.04 7.60
CA TYR A 343 15.94 -15.47 7.41
C TYR A 343 14.68 -15.70 6.59
N ASP A 344 13.78 -14.74 6.47
CA ASP A 344 12.50 -14.84 5.78
C ASP A 344 12.59 -14.55 4.26
N LEU A 345 13.79 -14.66 3.67
CA LEU A 345 13.97 -14.72 2.21
C LEU A 345 13.38 -15.99 1.60
N VAL A 346 13.21 -17.04 2.43
CA VAL A 346 12.56 -18.29 2.05
C VAL A 346 11.13 -18.27 2.55
N GLY A 347 10.20 -17.96 1.65
CA GLY A 347 8.77 -18.03 1.92
C GLY A 347 8.12 -19.09 1.03
N THR A 348 7.23 -19.89 1.59
CA THR A 348 6.38 -20.81 0.85
C THR A 348 4.93 -20.36 0.90
N ARG A 349 4.20 -20.68 -0.14
CA ARG A 349 2.76 -20.47 -0.22
C ARG A 349 2.09 -21.81 -0.50
N VAL A 350 1.10 -22.14 0.31
CA VAL A 350 0.28 -23.32 0.16
C VAL A 350 -1.14 -22.89 -0.18
N LEU A 351 -1.64 -23.32 -1.34
CA LEU A 351 -2.97 -23.01 -1.84
C LEU A 351 -3.83 -24.28 -1.81
N VAL A 352 -5.00 -24.17 -1.20
CA VAL A 352 -5.97 -25.26 -1.01
C VAL A 352 -7.38 -24.81 -1.44
N GLU A 353 -8.33 -25.75 -1.48
CA GLU A 353 -9.70 -25.46 -1.91
C GLU A 353 -10.55 -24.89 -0.75
N THR A 354 -10.45 -25.43 0.45
CA THR A 354 -11.34 -25.09 1.56
C THR A 354 -10.60 -24.51 2.77
N VAL A 355 -11.32 -23.74 3.59
CA VAL A 355 -10.81 -23.23 4.88
C VAL A 355 -10.39 -24.36 5.81
N ARG A 356 -11.15 -25.45 5.83
CA ARG A 356 -10.81 -26.67 6.61
C ARG A 356 -9.43 -27.20 6.21
N ASP A 357 -9.14 -27.24 4.90
CA ASP A 357 -7.85 -27.71 4.41
C ASP A 357 -6.71 -26.78 4.81
N CYS A 358 -6.96 -25.45 4.95
CA CYS A 358 -5.95 -24.53 5.47
C CYS A 358 -5.47 -24.94 6.86
N TYR A 359 -6.39 -25.25 7.76
CA TYR A 359 -6.04 -25.71 9.12
C TYR A 359 -5.46 -27.12 9.14
N ALA A 360 -5.89 -28.01 8.24
CA ALA A 360 -5.30 -29.33 8.08
C ALA A 360 -3.83 -29.26 7.62
N VAL A 361 -3.52 -28.38 6.66
CA VAL A 361 -2.13 -28.07 6.26
C VAL A 361 -1.31 -27.54 7.43
N LEU A 362 -1.86 -26.61 8.22
CA LEU A 362 -1.19 -26.07 9.39
C LEU A 362 -0.82 -27.19 10.38
N GLY A 363 -1.77 -28.09 10.68
CA GLY A 363 -1.56 -29.24 11.54
C GLY A 363 -0.46 -30.17 11.02
N ALA A 364 -0.49 -30.50 9.71
CA ALA A 364 0.53 -31.37 9.10
C ALA A 364 1.93 -30.74 9.17
N VAL A 365 2.04 -29.44 8.89
CA VAL A 365 3.31 -28.70 8.94
C VAL A 365 3.86 -28.61 10.36
N HIS A 366 3.01 -28.31 11.36
CA HIS A 366 3.41 -28.23 12.77
C HIS A 366 3.72 -29.60 13.38
N ALA A 367 3.12 -30.69 12.88
CA ALA A 367 3.48 -32.06 13.28
C ALA A 367 4.87 -32.46 12.78
N ARG A 368 5.31 -31.92 11.62
CA ARG A 368 6.64 -32.21 11.09
C ARG A 368 7.73 -31.28 11.65
N TRP A 369 7.44 -29.99 11.77
CA TRP A 369 8.42 -28.97 12.16
C TRP A 369 7.92 -28.12 13.32
N ASN A 370 8.80 -27.84 14.27
CA ASN A 370 8.47 -27.00 15.41
C ASN A 370 8.18 -25.55 14.98
N PRO A 371 7.01 -24.98 15.33
CA PRO A 371 6.73 -23.58 15.07
C PRO A 371 7.59 -22.66 15.94
N VAL A 372 7.99 -21.53 15.37
CA VAL A 372 8.69 -20.47 16.11
C VAL A 372 7.68 -19.70 16.95
N PRO A 373 7.87 -19.62 18.30
CA PRO A 373 6.94 -18.93 19.19
C PRO A 373 6.69 -17.48 18.77
N GLY A 374 5.44 -17.01 18.86
CA GLY A 374 5.04 -15.64 18.51
C GLY A 374 5.04 -15.31 17.00
N ARG A 375 5.32 -16.31 16.13
CA ARG A 375 5.34 -16.12 14.67
C ARG A 375 4.11 -16.68 13.97
N PHE A 376 3.17 -17.25 14.69
CA PHE A 376 1.88 -17.66 14.15
C PHE A 376 0.90 -16.49 14.12
N LYS A 377 0.17 -16.34 13.01
CA LYS A 377 -0.90 -15.35 12.85
C LYS A 377 -2.03 -15.95 12.03
N ASP A 378 -3.22 -15.89 12.57
CA ASP A 378 -4.44 -16.34 11.91
C ASP A 378 -5.22 -15.15 11.34
N TYR A 379 -4.97 -14.85 10.08
CA TYR A 379 -5.74 -13.84 9.34
C TYR A 379 -6.95 -14.45 8.59
N ILE A 380 -7.25 -15.75 8.78
CA ILE A 380 -8.51 -16.33 8.30
C ILE A 380 -9.60 -16.03 9.32
N ALA A 381 -9.34 -16.31 10.59
CA ALA A 381 -10.26 -16.00 11.68
C ALA A 381 -10.39 -14.49 11.92
N MET A 382 -9.29 -13.73 11.73
CA MET A 382 -9.25 -12.27 11.91
C MET A 382 -8.68 -11.61 10.64
N PRO A 383 -9.51 -11.36 9.61
CA PRO A 383 -9.08 -10.73 8.37
C PRO A 383 -8.53 -9.31 8.62
N LYS A 384 -7.53 -8.92 7.83
CA LYS A 384 -7.06 -7.53 7.85
C LYS A 384 -8.12 -6.59 7.26
N PHE A 385 -7.99 -5.29 7.55
CA PHE A 385 -8.90 -4.23 7.03
C PHE A 385 -9.09 -4.28 5.49
N ASN A 386 -8.06 -4.72 4.75
CA ASN A 386 -8.10 -4.89 3.30
C ASN A 386 -8.57 -6.28 2.87
N MET A 387 -9.32 -6.96 3.72
CA MET A 387 -9.88 -8.31 3.53
C MET A 387 -8.83 -9.40 3.23
N TYR A 388 -7.57 -9.12 3.56
CA TYR A 388 -6.51 -10.12 3.43
C TYR A 388 -6.70 -11.26 4.43
N GLN A 389 -6.78 -12.48 3.92
CA GLN A 389 -6.93 -13.71 4.68
C GLN A 389 -5.81 -14.70 4.36
N SER A 390 -5.18 -15.26 5.37
CA SER A 390 -4.16 -16.30 5.25
C SER A 390 -3.74 -16.77 6.65
N LEU A 391 -3.39 -18.03 6.84
CA LEU A 391 -2.59 -18.43 8.00
C LEU A 391 -1.12 -18.13 7.71
N HIS A 392 -0.43 -17.53 8.66
CA HIS A 392 1.00 -17.31 8.60
C HIS A 392 1.67 -18.05 9.72
N THR A 393 2.63 -18.88 9.42
CA THR A 393 3.47 -19.54 10.43
C THR A 393 4.93 -19.53 10.00
N THR A 394 5.83 -19.54 10.95
CA THR A 394 7.25 -19.75 10.73
C THR A 394 7.65 -20.99 11.49
N VAL A 395 8.26 -21.94 10.81
CA VAL A 395 8.72 -23.20 11.40
C VAL A 395 10.23 -23.36 11.24
N ILE A 396 10.86 -24.16 12.09
CA ILE A 396 12.24 -24.57 11.92
C ILE A 396 12.26 -25.75 10.95
N GLY A 397 12.56 -25.46 9.69
CA GLY A 397 12.58 -26.44 8.60
C GLY A 397 13.85 -27.27 8.53
N PRO A 398 14.14 -27.88 7.37
CA PRO A 398 15.37 -28.64 7.15
C PRO A 398 16.62 -27.80 7.48
N GLU A 399 17.70 -28.45 7.88
CA GLU A 399 18.98 -27.81 8.22
C GLU A 399 18.87 -26.76 9.35
N GLY A 400 17.79 -26.79 10.18
CA GLY A 400 17.60 -25.84 11.28
C GLY A 400 17.27 -24.41 10.82
N LYS A 401 16.92 -24.20 9.56
CA LYS A 401 16.63 -22.87 9.00
C LYS A 401 15.14 -22.54 9.13
N PRO A 402 14.78 -21.28 9.49
CA PRO A 402 13.39 -20.87 9.56
C PRO A 402 12.77 -20.74 8.16
N VAL A 403 11.54 -21.26 8.03
CA VAL A 403 10.71 -21.19 6.83
C VAL A 403 9.40 -20.49 7.16
N GLU A 404 9.09 -19.41 6.44
CA GLU A 404 7.78 -18.73 6.53
C GLU A 404 6.78 -19.42 5.59
N LEU A 405 5.63 -19.83 6.12
CA LEU A 405 4.54 -20.38 5.33
C LEU A 405 3.32 -19.46 5.35
N GLN A 406 2.72 -19.31 4.17
CA GLN A 406 1.43 -18.67 3.98
C GLN A 406 0.45 -19.72 3.44
N ILE A 407 -0.59 -20.01 4.20
CA ILE A 407 -1.58 -21.03 3.87
C ILE A 407 -2.91 -20.32 3.66
N ARG A 408 -3.55 -20.52 2.51
CA ARG A 408 -4.82 -19.88 2.16
C ARG A 408 -5.55 -20.63 1.04
N THR A 409 -6.84 -20.38 0.88
CA THR A 409 -7.60 -20.93 -0.24
C THR A 409 -7.28 -20.17 -1.55
N TRP A 410 -7.64 -20.78 -2.69
CA TRP A 410 -7.54 -20.11 -3.99
C TRP A 410 -8.36 -18.81 -4.04
N ALA A 411 -9.56 -18.79 -3.43
CA ALA A 411 -10.38 -17.58 -3.35
C ALA A 411 -9.67 -16.47 -2.54
N MET A 412 -9.12 -16.82 -1.35
CA MET A 412 -8.33 -15.89 -0.54
C MET A 412 -7.06 -15.42 -1.26
N HIS A 413 -6.45 -16.30 -2.06
CA HIS A 413 -5.27 -15.95 -2.86
C HIS A 413 -5.60 -14.87 -3.89
N ARG A 414 -6.65 -15.07 -4.66
CA ARG A 414 -7.10 -14.09 -5.65
C ARG A 414 -7.42 -12.75 -4.99
N ARG A 415 -8.19 -12.76 -3.90
CA ARG A 415 -8.50 -11.55 -3.14
C ARG A 415 -7.23 -10.87 -2.59
N ALA A 416 -6.26 -11.64 -2.11
CA ALA A 416 -5.01 -11.10 -1.59
C ALA A 416 -4.07 -10.54 -2.67
N GLU A 417 -4.13 -11.00 -3.91
CA GLU A 417 -3.29 -10.49 -5.01
C GLU A 417 -3.94 -9.28 -5.71
N TYR A 418 -5.25 -9.35 -5.98
CA TYR A 418 -5.98 -8.38 -6.81
C TYR A 418 -6.87 -7.42 -6.00
N GLY A 419 -7.11 -7.71 -4.69
CA GLY A 419 -7.92 -6.88 -3.81
C GLY A 419 -9.31 -6.64 -4.34
N ILE A 420 -9.75 -5.37 -4.29
CA ILE A 420 -11.07 -4.95 -4.75
C ILE A 420 -11.31 -5.29 -6.25
N ALA A 421 -10.27 -5.33 -7.09
CA ALA A 421 -10.41 -5.70 -8.49
C ALA A 421 -10.91 -7.15 -8.68
N ALA A 422 -10.62 -8.06 -7.74
CA ALA A 422 -11.12 -9.42 -7.77
C ALA A 422 -12.66 -9.50 -7.72
N HIS A 423 -13.32 -8.52 -7.10
CA HIS A 423 -14.78 -8.49 -6.99
C HIS A 423 -15.47 -8.31 -8.35
N TRP A 424 -14.92 -7.50 -9.25
CA TRP A 424 -15.49 -7.30 -10.59
C TRP A 424 -15.33 -8.52 -11.50
N LYS A 425 -14.31 -9.36 -11.25
CA LYS A 425 -14.06 -10.59 -12.00
C LYS A 425 -15.13 -11.67 -11.78
N TYR A 426 -15.81 -11.66 -10.64
CA TYR A 426 -16.77 -12.70 -10.22
C TYR A 426 -18.22 -12.23 -10.13
N LYS A 427 -18.53 -10.97 -10.46
CA LYS A 427 -19.91 -10.47 -10.46
C LYS A 427 -20.79 -11.17 -11.52
N GLU A 428 -20.19 -11.91 -12.45
CA GLU A 428 -20.88 -12.72 -13.48
C GLU A 428 -21.17 -14.16 -13.01
N GLU A 429 -20.58 -14.62 -11.88
CA GLU A 429 -20.89 -15.92 -11.29
C GLU A 429 -21.87 -15.72 -10.11
N PRO A 430 -22.96 -16.53 -9.99
CA PRO A 430 -23.87 -16.43 -8.86
C PRO A 430 -23.09 -16.69 -7.55
N PRO A 431 -23.40 -15.93 -6.48
CA PRO A 431 -22.69 -16.06 -5.21
C PRO A 431 -22.93 -17.46 -4.61
N ASP A 432 -21.87 -18.24 -4.52
CA ASP A 432 -21.90 -19.63 -3.98
C ASP A 432 -21.96 -19.68 -2.45
N THR A 433 -22.02 -18.56 -1.76
CA THR A 433 -22.22 -18.48 -0.30
C THR A 433 -22.93 -17.20 0.09
N GLY A 434 -24.04 -17.34 0.81
CA GLY A 434 -24.96 -16.29 1.22
C GLY A 434 -24.43 -15.32 2.31
N GLU A 435 -23.22 -14.80 2.19
CA GLU A 435 -22.70 -13.75 3.04
C GLU A 435 -22.57 -12.45 2.25
N GLY A 436 -23.46 -11.52 2.56
CA GLY A 436 -23.54 -10.19 1.98
C GLY A 436 -22.25 -9.38 2.23
N SER A 437 -21.31 -9.42 1.29
CA SER A 437 -20.03 -8.68 1.36
C SER A 437 -20.11 -7.24 0.83
N ASP A 438 -21.23 -6.80 0.31
CA ASP A 438 -21.37 -5.50 -0.39
C ASP A 438 -21.23 -4.26 0.52
N GLY A 439 -21.31 -4.41 1.83
CA GLY A 439 -21.31 -3.28 2.78
C GLY A 439 -19.94 -2.95 3.40
N THR A 440 -19.06 -3.94 3.55
CA THR A 440 -17.86 -3.82 4.37
C THR A 440 -16.64 -3.35 3.58
N GLU A 441 -16.55 -3.71 2.29
CA GLU A 441 -15.39 -3.39 1.43
C GLU A 441 -15.25 -1.90 1.10
N ILE A 442 -16.33 -1.13 1.18
CA ILE A 442 -16.35 0.31 0.90
C ILE A 442 -16.52 1.13 2.19
N SER A 443 -16.61 0.48 3.35
CA SER A 443 -16.88 1.16 4.61
C SER A 443 -15.81 2.20 4.98
N TRP A 444 -14.52 1.88 4.79
CA TRP A 444 -13.42 2.81 5.01
C TRP A 444 -13.46 4.00 4.03
N LEU A 445 -13.91 3.77 2.78
CA LEU A 445 -14.09 4.82 1.78
C LEU A 445 -15.22 5.76 2.17
N ARG A 446 -16.33 5.24 2.72
CA ARG A 446 -17.40 6.04 3.30
C ARG A 446 -16.93 6.83 4.51
N GLN A 447 -16.13 6.23 5.38
CA GLN A 447 -15.51 6.93 6.51
C GLN A 447 -14.60 8.08 6.05
N LEU A 448 -13.80 7.88 5.00
CA LEU A 448 -13.00 8.95 4.40
C LEU A 448 -13.84 10.07 3.81
N LEU A 449 -15.01 9.75 3.21
CA LEU A 449 -15.95 10.76 2.70
C LEU A 449 -16.60 11.57 3.80
N ASP A 450 -17.06 10.90 4.84
CA ASP A 450 -17.69 11.58 5.97
C ASP A 450 -16.68 12.48 6.68
N TRP A 451 -15.46 12.00 6.82
CA TRP A 451 -14.36 12.79 7.34
C TRP A 451 -13.97 13.97 6.42
N GLN A 452 -13.96 13.79 5.09
CA GLN A 452 -13.72 14.86 4.14
C GLN A 452 -14.76 15.98 4.23
N LYS A 453 -16.03 15.64 4.51
CA LYS A 453 -17.10 16.64 4.72
C LYS A 453 -16.87 17.45 6.00
N GLU A 454 -16.23 16.85 7.00
CA GLU A 454 -16.00 17.44 8.30
C GLU A 454 -14.72 18.28 8.38
N THR A 455 -13.73 18.04 7.49
CA THR A 455 -12.43 18.73 7.50
C THR A 455 -12.39 19.85 6.46
N THR A 456 -12.24 21.09 6.91
CA THR A 456 -12.19 22.29 6.05
C THR A 456 -10.79 22.57 5.51
N ASP A 457 -9.71 22.16 6.25
CA ASP A 457 -8.32 22.35 5.87
C ASP A 457 -7.79 21.17 5.03
N PRO A 458 -7.39 21.40 3.78
CA PRO A 458 -6.81 20.36 2.93
C PRO A 458 -5.47 19.81 3.43
N GLY A 459 -4.65 20.59 4.14
CA GLY A 459 -3.36 20.16 4.70
C GLY A 459 -3.57 19.17 5.86
N GLU A 460 -4.45 19.50 6.78
CA GLU A 460 -4.83 18.63 7.91
C GLU A 460 -5.40 17.29 7.44
N PHE A 461 -6.20 17.32 6.36
CA PHE A 461 -6.73 16.11 5.74
C PHE A 461 -5.61 15.19 5.20
N LEU A 462 -4.60 15.78 4.54
CA LEU A 462 -3.46 15.03 4.00
C LEU A 462 -2.62 14.37 5.09
N ASP A 463 -2.27 15.13 6.12
CA ASP A 463 -1.41 14.63 7.20
C ASP A 463 -2.10 13.51 7.95
N SER A 464 -3.39 13.64 8.19
CA SER A 464 -4.20 12.61 8.82
C SER A 464 -4.34 11.38 7.91
N LEU A 465 -4.51 11.57 6.60
CA LEU A 465 -4.57 10.47 5.64
C LEU A 465 -3.21 9.76 5.50
N ARG A 466 -2.10 10.51 5.43
CA ARG A 466 -0.73 9.93 5.46
C ARG A 466 -0.51 9.12 6.73
N PHE A 467 -0.97 9.64 7.86
CA PHE A 467 -0.87 8.94 9.13
C PHE A 467 -1.70 7.64 9.12
N GLU A 468 -2.97 7.68 8.72
CA GLU A 468 -3.83 6.50 8.65
C GLU A 468 -3.38 5.47 7.60
N ILE A 469 -2.85 5.94 6.46
CA ILE A 469 -2.34 5.06 5.40
C ILE A 469 -1.06 4.33 5.85
N ASN A 470 -0.19 4.96 6.65
CA ASN A 470 1.12 4.43 7.03
C ASN A 470 1.16 3.82 8.44
N ALA A 471 0.15 4.05 9.27
CA ALA A 471 0.10 3.49 10.62
C ALA A 471 -0.04 1.97 10.59
N GLY A 472 0.77 1.28 11.38
CA GLY A 472 0.50 -0.12 11.75
C GLY A 472 -0.85 -0.19 12.44
N GLU A 473 -1.53 -1.33 12.38
CA GLU A 473 -2.85 -1.50 12.98
C GLU A 473 -2.79 -2.40 14.20
N VAL A 474 -3.61 -2.06 15.19
CA VAL A 474 -3.94 -2.90 16.34
C VAL A 474 -5.43 -3.25 16.29
N TYR A 475 -5.74 -4.48 16.62
CA TYR A 475 -7.10 -5.01 16.67
C TYR A 475 -7.48 -5.24 18.12
N VAL A 476 -8.53 -4.59 18.57
CA VAL A 476 -9.06 -4.72 19.94
C VAL A 476 -10.50 -5.18 19.91
N PHE A 477 -10.96 -5.76 21.00
CA PHE A 477 -12.30 -6.30 21.13
C PHE A 477 -13.18 -5.42 21.99
N THR A 478 -14.46 -5.31 21.63
CA THR A 478 -15.49 -4.85 22.57
C THR A 478 -15.78 -5.97 23.58
N PRO A 479 -16.37 -5.67 24.74
CA PRO A 479 -16.80 -6.70 25.68
C PRO A 479 -17.82 -7.70 25.11
N LYS A 480 -18.45 -7.36 23.95
CA LYS A 480 -19.37 -8.24 23.22
C LYS A 480 -18.65 -9.15 22.23
N GLY A 481 -17.33 -8.97 22.03
CA GLY A 481 -16.53 -9.76 21.10
C GLY A 481 -16.40 -9.13 19.69
N ASP A 482 -16.97 -7.92 19.45
CA ASP A 482 -16.81 -7.25 18.17
C ASP A 482 -15.38 -6.73 18.02
N VAL A 483 -14.78 -6.92 16.84
CA VAL A 483 -13.42 -6.48 16.55
C VAL A 483 -13.42 -5.06 16.00
N GLN A 484 -12.53 -4.23 16.54
CA GLN A 484 -12.28 -2.86 16.09
C GLN A 484 -10.81 -2.69 15.72
N SER A 485 -10.51 -2.06 14.57
CA SER A 485 -9.14 -1.77 14.15
C SER A 485 -8.77 -0.31 14.43
N PHE A 486 -7.56 -0.09 14.91
CA PHE A 486 -7.01 1.23 15.24
C PHE A 486 -5.59 1.38 14.73
N PRO A 487 -5.10 2.61 14.53
CA PRO A 487 -3.68 2.86 14.31
C PRO A 487 -2.83 2.36 15.50
N GLN A 488 -1.65 1.86 15.22
CA GLN A 488 -0.71 1.43 16.27
C GLN A 488 -0.42 2.56 17.26
N GLY A 489 -0.51 2.26 18.55
CA GLY A 489 -0.39 3.22 19.64
C GLY A 489 -1.68 3.98 19.93
N ALA A 490 -2.83 3.57 19.34
CA ALA A 490 -4.14 4.08 19.73
C ALA A 490 -4.44 3.83 21.19
N THR A 491 -5.32 4.63 21.75
CA THR A 491 -5.62 4.68 23.19
C THR A 491 -7.10 4.37 23.46
N PRO A 492 -7.51 4.14 24.71
CA PRO A 492 -8.92 3.99 25.06
C PRO A 492 -9.80 5.16 24.65
N VAL A 493 -9.26 6.37 24.52
CA VAL A 493 -10.01 7.52 24.00
C VAL A 493 -10.29 7.34 22.52
N ASP A 494 -9.33 6.85 21.72
CA ASP A 494 -9.54 6.52 20.32
C ASP A 494 -10.66 5.48 20.16
N PHE A 495 -10.64 4.44 21.00
CA PHE A 495 -11.69 3.42 21.06
C PHE A 495 -13.07 4.03 21.40
N ALA A 496 -13.15 4.90 22.41
CA ALA A 496 -14.40 5.54 22.81
C ALA A 496 -15.04 6.32 21.65
N TYR A 497 -14.25 7.10 20.90
CA TYR A 497 -14.71 7.82 19.71
C TYR A 497 -15.06 6.92 18.53
N ALA A 498 -14.46 5.75 18.42
CA ALA A 498 -14.82 4.78 17.40
C ALA A 498 -16.18 4.15 17.66
N VAL A 499 -16.51 3.86 18.93
CA VAL A 499 -17.83 3.36 19.33
C VAL A 499 -18.91 4.39 19.00
N HIS A 500 -18.84 5.59 19.56
CA HIS A 500 -19.75 6.70 19.27
C HIS A 500 -19.17 8.04 19.71
N THR A 501 -19.47 9.13 18.99
CA THR A 501 -18.99 10.47 19.31
C THR A 501 -19.34 10.89 20.75
N GLU A 502 -20.56 10.64 21.20
CA GLU A 502 -21.02 10.96 22.56
C GLU A 502 -20.30 10.11 23.64
N VAL A 503 -19.97 8.85 23.32
CA VAL A 503 -19.18 8.00 24.21
C VAL A 503 -17.76 8.60 24.36
N GLY A 504 -17.17 9.04 23.25
CA GLY A 504 -15.90 9.75 23.25
C GLY A 504 -15.93 11.05 24.05
N HIS A 505 -16.92 11.91 23.83
CA HIS A 505 -17.04 13.18 24.57
C HIS A 505 -17.22 12.99 26.07
N ARG A 506 -17.89 11.92 26.49
CA ARG A 506 -18.19 11.63 27.88
C ARG A 506 -17.26 10.61 28.54
N CYS A 507 -16.19 10.19 27.87
CA CYS A 507 -15.27 9.21 28.40
C CYS A 507 -14.55 9.75 29.65
N ILE A 508 -14.61 8.99 30.76
CA ILE A 508 -13.98 9.34 32.04
C ILE A 508 -12.97 8.30 32.49
N GLY A 509 -12.95 7.12 31.89
CA GLY A 509 -12.05 6.03 32.26
C GLY A 509 -12.21 4.84 31.33
N ALA A 510 -11.29 3.91 31.42
CA ALA A 510 -11.32 2.67 30.65
C ALA A 510 -10.76 1.48 31.43
N ARG A 511 -11.21 0.29 31.01
CA ARG A 511 -10.63 -0.99 31.40
C ARG A 511 -10.07 -1.70 30.18
N VAL A 512 -8.89 -2.24 30.30
CA VAL A 512 -8.31 -3.11 29.28
C VAL A 512 -8.04 -4.48 29.94
N ASN A 513 -8.57 -5.54 29.34
CA ASN A 513 -8.51 -6.90 29.85
C ASN A 513 -8.98 -7.03 31.34
N GLY A 514 -10.02 -6.26 31.69
CA GLY A 514 -10.58 -6.24 33.04
C GLY A 514 -9.84 -5.34 34.05
N GLN A 515 -8.71 -4.75 33.71
CA GLN A 515 -7.93 -3.86 34.56
C GLN A 515 -8.13 -2.39 34.19
N LEU A 516 -8.29 -1.51 35.20
CA LEU A 516 -8.34 -0.06 34.98
C LEU A 516 -6.99 0.43 34.45
N VAL A 517 -7.03 1.22 33.37
CA VAL A 517 -5.85 1.79 32.74
C VAL A 517 -6.00 3.30 32.56
N PRO A 518 -4.89 4.05 32.53
CA PRO A 518 -4.89 5.44 32.10
C PRO A 518 -5.44 5.60 30.68
N LEU A 519 -6.10 6.73 30.40
CA LEU A 519 -6.70 7.00 29.09
C LEU A 519 -5.69 7.19 27.95
N ASP A 520 -4.43 7.45 28.28
CA ASP A 520 -3.30 7.59 27.35
C ASP A 520 -2.51 6.28 27.12
N SER A 521 -2.93 5.16 27.75
CA SER A 521 -2.31 3.86 27.58
C SER A 521 -2.44 3.38 26.14
N ALA A 522 -1.35 2.89 25.54
CA ALA A 522 -1.39 2.29 24.21
C ALA A 522 -2.11 0.93 24.25
N LEU A 523 -2.97 0.70 23.28
CA LEU A 523 -3.69 -0.56 23.12
C LEU A 523 -2.86 -1.54 22.29
N ASP A 524 -2.89 -2.82 22.66
CA ASP A 524 -2.23 -3.91 21.96
C ASP A 524 -3.23 -4.84 21.25
N ASN A 525 -2.71 -5.65 20.31
CA ASN A 525 -3.54 -6.62 19.59
C ASN A 525 -4.14 -7.65 20.55
N GLY A 526 -5.45 -7.81 20.49
CA GLY A 526 -6.18 -8.78 21.30
C GLY A 526 -6.77 -8.20 22.57
N ASP A 527 -6.52 -6.92 22.88
CA ASP A 527 -7.07 -6.28 24.07
C ASP A 527 -8.59 -6.19 24.02
N VAL A 528 -9.24 -6.50 25.14
CA VAL A 528 -10.67 -6.28 25.37
C VAL A 528 -10.83 -4.93 26.08
N VAL A 529 -11.47 -3.97 25.40
CA VAL A 529 -11.56 -2.58 25.88
C VAL A 529 -12.99 -2.24 26.28
N GLU A 530 -13.17 -1.78 27.53
CA GLU A 530 -14.40 -1.25 28.09
C GLU A 530 -14.20 0.21 28.48
N VAL A 531 -15.11 1.10 28.09
CA VAL A 531 -15.02 2.53 28.42
C VAL A 531 -16.17 2.97 29.34
N PHE A 532 -15.85 3.86 30.27
CA PHE A 532 -16.80 4.45 31.21
C PHE A 532 -17.14 5.86 30.79
N THR A 533 -18.43 6.20 30.85
CA THR A 533 -18.94 7.52 30.48
C THR A 533 -19.56 8.24 31.64
N SER A 534 -19.37 9.55 31.70
CA SER A 534 -20.02 10.43 32.67
C SER A 534 -21.52 10.62 32.34
N LYS A 535 -22.36 10.65 33.36
CA LYS A 535 -23.77 11.00 33.27
C LYS A 535 -24.03 12.52 33.37
N ALA A 536 -22.99 13.31 33.67
CA ALA A 536 -23.11 14.75 33.80
C ALA A 536 -23.48 15.42 32.46
N GLN A 537 -24.40 16.39 32.47
CA GLN A 537 -24.82 17.10 31.26
C GLN A 537 -23.70 17.92 30.63
N ASN A 538 -22.74 18.40 31.41
CA ASN A 538 -21.60 19.22 30.96
C ASN A 538 -20.32 18.40 30.76
N ALA A 539 -20.41 17.07 30.65
CA ALA A 539 -19.23 16.25 30.37
C ALA A 539 -18.75 16.49 28.94
N GLY A 540 -17.48 16.87 28.81
CA GLY A 540 -16.81 17.09 27.53
C GLY A 540 -15.39 16.54 27.51
N PRO A 541 -14.74 16.50 26.34
CA PRO A 541 -13.38 15.99 26.19
C PRO A 541 -12.35 16.93 26.82
N SER A 542 -11.21 16.37 27.27
CA SER A 542 -10.05 17.18 27.65
C SER A 542 -9.26 17.60 26.40
N ARG A 543 -8.70 18.83 26.43
CA ARG A 543 -7.75 19.29 25.39
C ARG A 543 -6.46 18.51 25.39
N ASP A 544 -6.04 18.00 26.54
CA ASP A 544 -4.81 17.21 26.68
C ASP A 544 -4.86 15.90 25.89
N TRP A 545 -6.07 15.40 25.60
CA TRP A 545 -6.25 14.20 24.78
C TRP A 545 -5.68 14.35 23.38
N LEU A 546 -5.64 15.57 22.83
CA LEU A 546 -5.03 15.86 21.54
C LEU A 546 -3.54 15.50 21.45
N SER A 547 -2.84 15.42 22.58
CA SER A 547 -1.42 15.09 22.65
C SER A 547 -1.14 13.60 22.41
N PHE A 548 -2.05 12.71 22.80
CA PHE A 548 -1.83 11.27 22.77
C PHE A 548 -2.76 10.49 21.83
N VAL A 549 -3.98 10.99 21.52
CA VAL A 549 -4.87 10.29 20.55
C VAL A 549 -4.21 10.11 19.19
N LYS A 550 -4.42 8.94 18.60
CA LYS A 550 -3.81 8.55 17.32
C LYS A 550 -4.80 8.55 16.16
N SER A 551 -6.08 8.20 16.40
CA SER A 551 -7.05 8.19 15.33
C SER A 551 -7.43 9.61 14.90
N ALA A 552 -7.53 9.83 13.58
CA ALA A 552 -7.98 11.10 13.03
C ALA A 552 -9.40 11.43 13.48
N ARG A 553 -10.26 10.41 13.62
CA ARG A 553 -11.64 10.57 14.09
C ARG A 553 -11.70 11.19 15.49
N ALA A 554 -10.96 10.64 16.47
CA ALA A 554 -10.93 11.18 17.82
C ALA A 554 -10.39 12.62 17.82
N ARG A 555 -9.26 12.86 17.15
CA ARG A 555 -8.62 14.17 17.07
C ARG A 555 -9.56 15.23 16.50
N ASN A 556 -10.26 14.92 15.41
CA ASN A 556 -11.18 15.86 14.76
C ASN A 556 -12.43 16.12 15.60
N LYS A 557 -13.02 15.09 16.22
CA LYS A 557 -14.20 15.28 17.09
C LYS A 557 -13.87 16.11 18.33
N ILE A 558 -12.67 15.92 18.93
CA ILE A 558 -12.20 16.75 20.03
C ILE A 558 -12.01 18.22 19.58
N ARG A 559 -11.38 18.46 18.44
CA ARG A 559 -11.19 19.81 17.89
C ARG A 559 -12.52 20.49 17.56
N GLN A 560 -13.46 19.77 16.95
CA GLN A 560 -14.81 20.28 16.65
C GLN A 560 -15.54 20.70 17.92
N TRP A 561 -15.48 19.90 19.00
CA TRP A 561 -16.06 20.24 20.28
C TRP A 561 -15.55 21.59 20.77
N PHE A 562 -14.24 21.78 20.87
CA PHE A 562 -13.67 23.04 21.35
C PHE A 562 -13.86 24.20 20.38
N SER A 563 -14.03 23.97 19.11
CA SER A 563 -14.36 25.02 18.13
C SER A 563 -15.80 25.50 18.30
N LYS A 564 -16.72 24.58 18.57
CA LYS A 564 -18.12 24.90 18.88
C LYS A 564 -18.23 25.67 20.19
N GLU A 565 -17.59 25.20 21.25
CA GLU A 565 -17.54 25.84 22.55
C GLU A 565 -17.01 27.28 22.46
N ARG A 566 -15.87 27.51 21.79
CA ARG A 566 -15.32 28.85 21.55
C ARG A 566 -16.26 29.76 20.78
N ARG A 567 -16.99 29.21 19.81
CA ARG A 567 -17.98 29.98 19.02
C ARG A 567 -19.16 30.40 19.89
N GLU A 568 -19.68 29.50 20.72
CA GLU A 568 -20.77 29.78 21.65
C GLU A 568 -20.35 30.84 22.70
N GLU A 569 -19.16 30.70 23.29
CA GLU A 569 -18.61 31.75 24.18
C GLU A 569 -18.42 33.10 23.50
N ALA A 570 -17.92 33.12 22.23
CA ALA A 570 -17.76 34.35 21.47
C ALA A 570 -19.11 35.03 21.18
N ILE A 571 -20.14 34.25 20.86
CA ILE A 571 -21.52 34.73 20.65
C ILE A 571 -22.07 35.33 21.96
N GLU A 572 -21.92 34.65 23.09
CA GLU A 572 -22.39 35.14 24.39
C GLU A 572 -21.65 36.41 24.85
N ARG A 573 -20.33 36.45 24.66
CA ARG A 573 -19.53 37.67 24.90
C ARG A 573 -19.98 38.81 24.00
N GLY A 574 -20.24 38.54 22.71
CA GLY A 574 -20.74 39.49 21.74
C GLY A 574 -22.12 40.04 22.13
N LYS A 575 -23.08 39.17 22.50
CA LYS A 575 -24.42 39.55 23.00
C LYS A 575 -24.31 40.39 24.26
N SER A 576 -23.46 40.00 25.23
CA SER A 576 -23.26 40.75 26.47
C SER A 576 -22.62 42.14 26.23
N ALA A 577 -21.66 42.23 25.28
CA ALA A 577 -21.03 43.49 24.89
C ALA A 577 -22.05 44.40 24.18
N LEU A 578 -22.83 43.84 23.25
CA LEU A 578 -23.88 44.57 22.52
C LEU A 578 -24.96 45.09 23.50
N ALA A 579 -25.44 44.23 24.41
CA ALA A 579 -26.43 44.62 25.43
C ALA A 579 -25.92 45.74 26.36
N ARG A 580 -24.61 45.72 26.74
CA ARG A 580 -24.00 46.81 27.52
C ARG A 580 -23.94 48.11 26.71
N THR A 581 -23.59 48.07 25.43
CA THR A 581 -23.50 49.25 24.57
C THR A 581 -24.88 49.85 24.33
N ILE A 582 -25.90 49.03 24.06
CA ILE A 582 -27.31 49.48 23.87
C ILE A 582 -27.83 50.17 25.12
N ARG A 583 -27.59 49.57 26.34
CA ARG A 583 -27.98 50.20 27.61
C ARG A 583 -27.28 51.51 27.84
N LYS A 584 -25.98 51.60 27.50
CA LYS A 584 -25.19 52.82 27.67
C LYS A 584 -25.68 53.96 26.79
N GLN A 585 -26.28 53.63 25.65
CA GLN A 585 -26.89 54.61 24.70
C GLN A 585 -28.36 54.89 24.98
N GLY A 586 -28.94 54.32 26.06
CA GLY A 586 -30.36 54.56 26.41
C GLY A 586 -31.39 53.94 25.48
N LEU A 587 -31.01 52.99 24.63
CA LEU A 587 -31.86 52.39 23.63
C LEU A 587 -32.65 51.17 24.22
N PRO A 588 -33.90 50.92 23.75
CA PRO A 588 -34.75 49.82 24.30
C PRO A 588 -34.23 48.44 23.85
N LEU A 589 -33.51 47.77 24.74
CA LEU A 589 -32.82 46.50 24.51
C LEU A 589 -33.78 45.40 23.95
N GLN A 590 -34.99 45.28 24.47
CA GLN A 590 -35.93 44.24 24.07
C GLN A 590 -36.39 44.40 22.61
N ARG A 591 -36.67 45.61 22.13
CA ARG A 591 -37.12 45.86 20.75
C ARG A 591 -36.02 45.54 19.72
N ILE A 592 -34.75 45.82 20.06
CA ILE A 592 -33.61 45.59 19.15
C ILE A 592 -33.23 44.12 19.05
N LEU A 593 -33.41 43.35 20.16
CA LEU A 593 -33.09 41.92 20.18
C LEU A 593 -34.19 41.03 19.57
N THR A 594 -35.44 41.50 19.51
CA THR A 594 -36.55 40.76 18.89
C THR A 594 -36.76 41.04 17.41
N GLY A 595 -36.01 41.98 16.83
CA GLY A 595 -36.11 42.29 15.39
C GLY A 595 -37.34 43.11 14.97
N ASP A 596 -38.11 43.64 15.95
CA ASP A 596 -39.21 44.56 15.72
C ASP A 596 -38.76 46.03 15.78
N ALA A 597 -37.86 46.42 14.82
CA ALA A 597 -37.42 47.80 14.68
C ALA A 597 -37.81 48.36 13.31
#